data_ae7947ef6223d693b150e712fde00654
#
_entry.id   ae7947ef6223d693b150e712fde00654
#
_cell.length_a   1.000
_cell.length_b   1.000
_cell.length_c   1.000
_cell.angle_alpha   90.00
_cell.angle_beta   90.00
_cell.angle_gamma   90.00
#
_symmetry.space_group_name_H-M   'P 1'
#
loop_
_entity.id
_entity.type
_entity.pdbx_description
1 polymer ?
#
loop_
_entity_poly.entity_id
_entity_poly.type
_entity_poly.pdbx_seq_one_letter_code
_entity_poly.pdbx_strand_id
1 'polypeptide(L)'
;MNVVFSLILLAAALGCIVFLLTRRENARRSQYGPSGLSEFRTDLPLDDCFDRLDQHSPDDEFAYECRRENDGGFLLHLTLHQPTQQPLDTLYTLRLDPGRQTIATLIFIREAFGYNEPLFPQEMLDKFMQQKLEAHRTK
;
A
#
# COMPACT_ATOMS: atom_id res chain seq x y z
N MET A 1 7.44 -24.42 -44.76
CA MET A 1 7.08 -25.25 -43.61
C MET A 1 7.76 -24.81 -42.31
N ASN A 2 9.06 -24.54 -42.34
CA ASN A 2 9.83 -24.13 -41.17
C ASN A 2 9.40 -22.76 -40.59
N VAL A 3 8.93 -21.83 -41.40
CA VAL A 3 8.51 -20.49 -40.99
C VAL A 3 7.22 -20.56 -40.14
N VAL A 4 6.26 -21.39 -40.55
CA VAL A 4 4.99 -21.55 -39.83
C VAL A 4 5.24 -22.22 -38.49
N PHE A 5 6.08 -23.22 -38.43
CA PHE A 5 6.47 -23.89 -37.20
C PHE A 5 7.20 -22.95 -36.24
N SER A 6 8.10 -22.13 -36.76
CA SER A 6 8.80 -21.09 -35.96
C SER A 6 7.86 -20.05 -35.41
N LEU A 7 6.86 -19.64 -36.18
CA LEU A 7 5.84 -18.68 -35.74
C LEU A 7 4.96 -19.26 -34.61
N ILE A 8 4.59 -20.53 -34.72
CA ILE A 8 3.81 -21.23 -33.68
C ILE A 8 4.63 -21.35 -32.39
N LEU A 9 5.90 -21.70 -32.46
CA LEU A 9 6.80 -21.76 -31.32
C LEU A 9 6.98 -20.39 -30.65
N LEU A 10 7.14 -19.36 -31.45
CA LEU A 10 7.27 -17.97 -30.93
C LEU A 10 5.99 -17.54 -30.24
N ALA A 11 4.83 -17.80 -30.80
CA ALA A 11 3.54 -17.49 -30.19
C ALA A 11 3.33 -18.24 -28.87
N ALA A 12 3.71 -19.53 -28.82
CA ALA A 12 3.64 -20.33 -27.61
C ALA A 12 4.58 -19.78 -26.50
N ALA A 13 5.80 -19.41 -26.87
CA ALA A 13 6.77 -18.82 -25.94
C ALA A 13 6.28 -17.48 -25.36
N LEU A 14 5.74 -16.61 -26.20
CA LEU A 14 5.15 -15.34 -25.78
C LEU A 14 3.96 -15.56 -24.85
N GLY A 15 3.08 -16.51 -25.15
CA GLY A 15 1.96 -16.88 -24.30
C GLY A 15 2.39 -17.36 -22.92
N CYS A 16 3.44 -18.19 -22.84
CA CYS A 16 4.01 -18.65 -21.59
C CYS A 16 4.60 -17.50 -20.77
N ILE A 17 5.30 -16.56 -21.39
CA ILE A 17 5.87 -15.39 -20.71
C ILE A 17 4.77 -14.53 -20.13
N VAL A 18 3.73 -14.22 -20.89
CA VAL A 18 2.58 -13.45 -20.44
C VAL A 18 1.87 -14.15 -19.28
N PHE A 19 1.66 -15.45 -19.36
CA PHE A 19 1.06 -16.25 -18.29
C PHE A 19 1.88 -16.21 -17.01
N LEU A 20 3.20 -16.38 -17.09
CA LEU A 20 4.09 -16.32 -15.92
C LEU A 20 4.11 -14.94 -15.29
N LEU A 21 4.14 -13.88 -16.09
CA LEU A 21 4.09 -12.50 -15.59
C LEU A 21 2.76 -12.21 -14.89
N THR A 22 1.65 -12.62 -15.49
CA THR A 22 0.31 -12.44 -14.89
C THR A 22 0.19 -13.22 -13.58
N ARG A 23 0.69 -14.45 -13.53
CA ARG A 23 0.68 -15.28 -12.32
C ARG A 23 1.53 -14.64 -11.22
N ARG A 24 2.69 -14.10 -11.55
CA ARG A 24 3.57 -13.41 -10.62
C ARG A 24 2.90 -12.15 -10.06
N GLU A 25 2.26 -11.39 -10.91
CA GLU A 25 1.50 -10.20 -10.53
C GLU A 25 0.33 -10.52 -9.62
N ASN A 26 -0.44 -11.57 -9.93
CA ASN A 26 -1.54 -12.02 -9.09
C ASN A 26 -1.07 -12.53 -7.72
N ALA A 27 0.06 -13.24 -7.65
CA ALA A 27 0.67 -13.67 -6.39
C ALA A 27 1.12 -12.46 -5.57
N ARG A 28 1.65 -11.42 -6.22
CA ARG A 28 2.05 -10.18 -5.58
C ARG A 28 0.84 -9.41 -5.03
N ARG A 29 -0.25 -9.34 -5.77
CA ARG A 29 -1.51 -8.73 -5.33
C ARG A 29 -2.11 -9.47 -4.13
N SER A 30 -1.99 -10.79 -4.07
CA SER A 30 -2.51 -11.57 -2.95
C SER A 30 -1.77 -11.30 -1.63
N GLN A 31 -0.53 -10.83 -1.67
CA GLN A 31 0.22 -10.42 -0.48
C GLN A 31 -0.35 -9.16 0.16
N TYR A 32 -0.96 -8.28 -0.64
CA TYR A 32 -1.55 -7.02 -0.17
C TYR A 32 -3.04 -7.12 0.09
N GLY A 33 -3.60 -8.32 -0.01
CA GLY A 33 -5.04 -8.55 0.09
C GLY A 33 -5.82 -8.10 -1.14
N PRO A 34 -7.12 -8.41 -1.20
CA PRO A 34 -7.95 -7.99 -2.31
C PRO A 34 -8.06 -6.46 -2.35
N SER A 35 -7.82 -5.87 -3.52
CA SER A 35 -7.97 -4.42 -3.77
C SER A 35 -7.02 -3.52 -2.97
N GLY A 36 -5.88 -4.03 -2.50
CA GLY A 36 -4.91 -3.23 -1.75
C GLY A 36 -5.42 -2.75 -0.38
N LEU A 37 -6.37 -3.47 0.19
CA LEU A 37 -6.92 -3.17 1.52
C LEU A 37 -6.04 -3.76 2.61
N SER A 38 -5.72 -2.94 3.62
CA SER A 38 -5.00 -3.36 4.83
C SER A 38 -5.77 -2.93 6.06
N GLU A 39 -5.84 -3.81 7.06
CA GLU A 39 -6.51 -3.53 8.33
C GLU A 39 -5.52 -3.64 9.47
N PHE A 40 -5.57 -2.64 10.34
CA PHE A 40 -4.75 -2.57 11.56
C PHE A 40 -5.67 -2.33 12.76
N ARG A 41 -5.23 -2.76 13.93
CA ARG A 41 -5.93 -2.51 15.19
C ARG A 41 -5.00 -1.91 16.22
N THR A 42 -5.53 -0.98 17.00
CA THR A 42 -4.80 -0.34 18.09
C THR A 42 -5.69 -0.21 19.33
N ASP A 43 -5.05 -0.27 20.50
CA ASP A 43 -5.72 -0.03 21.77
C ASP A 43 -5.92 1.47 22.07
N LEU A 44 -5.33 2.36 21.28
CA LEU A 44 -5.50 3.79 21.43
C LEU A 44 -6.93 4.22 21.15
N PRO A 45 -7.50 5.13 21.97
CA PRO A 45 -8.80 5.73 21.66
C PRO A 45 -8.78 6.48 20.33
N LEU A 46 -9.95 6.62 19.71
CA LEU A 46 -10.09 7.27 18.41
C LEU A 46 -9.50 8.69 18.40
N ASP A 47 -9.75 9.48 19.45
CA ASP A 47 -9.25 10.85 19.55
C ASP A 47 -7.71 10.90 19.61
N ASP A 48 -7.09 9.95 20.30
CA ASP A 48 -5.63 9.85 20.36
C ASP A 48 -5.04 9.50 19.00
N CYS A 49 -5.71 8.67 18.23
CA CYS A 49 -5.31 8.37 16.85
C CYS A 49 -5.34 9.62 15.98
N PHE A 50 -6.39 10.42 16.06
CA PHE A 50 -6.48 11.68 15.31
C PHE A 50 -5.36 12.64 15.71
N ASP A 51 -5.11 12.81 17.00
CA ASP A 51 -4.07 13.70 17.51
C ASP A 51 -2.67 13.26 17.02
N ARG A 52 -2.39 11.96 17.05
CA ARG A 52 -1.11 11.44 16.61
C ARG A 52 -0.88 11.61 15.11
N LEU A 53 -1.91 11.46 14.30
CA LEU A 53 -1.83 11.68 12.86
C LEU A 53 -1.59 13.14 12.49
N ASP A 54 -2.12 14.09 13.30
CA ASP A 54 -1.90 15.52 13.11
C ASP A 54 -0.53 15.99 13.60
N GLN A 55 0.17 15.19 14.41
CA GLN A 55 1.48 15.54 14.96
C GLN A 55 2.60 15.03 14.04
N HIS A 56 3.41 15.96 13.55
CA HIS A 56 4.63 15.66 12.82
C HIS A 56 5.84 15.92 13.72
N SER A 57 6.72 14.93 13.84
CA SER A 57 7.97 15.05 14.56
C SER A 57 9.13 15.18 13.56
N PRO A 58 10.14 16.05 13.83
CA PRO A 58 11.36 16.10 13.01
C PRO A 58 12.11 14.77 12.99
N ASP A 59 11.90 13.93 14.00
CA ASP A 59 12.52 12.60 14.13
C ASP A 59 11.73 11.49 13.44
N ASP A 60 10.61 11.82 12.76
CA ASP A 60 9.82 10.85 12.02
C ASP A 60 10.66 10.21 10.91
N GLU A 61 10.75 8.89 10.94
CA GLU A 61 11.48 8.11 9.93
C GLU A 61 10.82 8.18 8.55
N PHE A 62 9.51 8.45 8.53
CA PHE A 62 8.72 8.51 7.30
C PHE A 62 8.24 9.93 7.06
N ALA A 63 8.40 10.39 5.82
CA ALA A 63 7.71 11.59 5.37
C ALA A 63 6.27 11.23 5.03
N TYR A 64 5.32 11.94 5.61
CA TYR A 64 3.90 11.71 5.32
C TYR A 64 3.11 12.99 5.42
N GLU A 65 2.00 13.02 4.71
CA GLU A 65 0.98 14.05 4.80
C GLU A 65 -0.37 13.37 5.02
N CYS A 66 -1.10 13.83 6.02
CA CYS A 66 -2.41 13.29 6.34
C CYS A 66 -3.43 14.42 6.33
N ARG A 67 -4.40 14.33 5.41
CA ARG A 67 -5.44 15.35 5.26
C ARG A 67 -6.81 14.77 5.56
N ARG A 68 -7.54 15.44 6.45
CA ARG A 68 -8.89 15.03 6.80
C ARG A 68 -9.85 15.33 5.65
N GLU A 69 -10.68 14.35 5.31
CA GLU A 69 -11.73 14.47 4.31
C GLU A 69 -13.10 14.79 4.96
N ASN A 70 -14.04 15.28 4.13
CA ASN A 70 -15.37 15.68 4.61
C ASN A 70 -16.21 14.51 5.13
N ASP A 71 -15.91 13.28 4.75
CA ASP A 71 -16.60 12.06 5.18
C ASP A 71 -16.06 11.48 6.50
N GLY A 72 -15.12 12.18 7.15
CA GLY A 72 -14.50 11.72 8.38
C GLY A 72 -13.32 10.77 8.21
N GLY A 73 -12.98 10.43 6.98
CA GLY A 73 -11.77 9.70 6.64
C GLY A 73 -10.57 10.62 6.43
N PHE A 74 -9.42 10.03 6.08
CA PHE A 74 -8.20 10.75 5.79
C PHE A 74 -7.64 10.33 4.43
N LEU A 75 -6.99 11.28 3.75
CA LEU A 75 -6.04 10.95 2.69
C LEU A 75 -4.66 10.89 3.31
N LEU A 76 -4.03 9.74 3.22
CA LEU A 76 -2.68 9.49 3.74
C LEU A 76 -1.71 9.34 2.58
N HIS A 77 -0.75 10.24 2.52
CA HIS A 77 0.28 10.28 1.50
C HIS A 77 1.61 9.91 2.14
N LEU A 78 2.16 8.75 1.78
CA LEU A 78 3.43 8.26 2.29
C LEU A 78 4.51 8.39 1.24
N THR A 79 5.64 8.95 1.63
CA THR A 79 6.81 9.11 0.78
C THR A 79 7.98 8.33 1.37
N LEU A 80 8.60 7.49 0.58
CA LEU A 80 9.81 6.77 0.93
C LEU A 80 10.95 7.23 0.03
N HIS A 81 11.94 7.92 0.61
CA HIS A 81 13.13 8.34 -0.11
C HIS A 81 14.11 7.17 -0.27
N GLN A 82 14.54 6.96 -1.52
CA GLN A 82 15.50 5.93 -1.86
C GLN A 82 16.79 6.59 -2.38
N PRO A 83 17.99 6.17 -1.92
CA PRO A 83 19.25 6.87 -2.25
C PRO A 83 19.60 6.88 -3.73
N THR A 84 19.22 5.85 -4.49
CA THR A 84 19.62 5.66 -5.90
C THR A 84 18.45 5.61 -6.88
N GLN A 85 17.21 5.74 -6.37
CA GLN A 85 15.98 5.63 -7.15
C GLN A 85 15.07 6.81 -6.87
N GLN A 86 14.05 6.99 -7.72
CA GLN A 86 13.02 7.98 -7.46
C GLN A 86 12.27 7.62 -6.17
N PRO A 87 11.84 8.63 -5.38
CA PRO A 87 11.08 8.37 -4.16
C PRO A 87 9.78 7.66 -4.49
N LEU A 88 9.41 6.68 -3.65
CA LEU A 88 8.09 6.08 -3.69
C LEU A 88 7.09 7.04 -3.06
N ASP A 89 5.94 7.17 -3.69
CA ASP A 89 4.94 8.17 -3.33
C ASP A 89 3.56 7.54 -3.45
N THR A 90 3.06 7.02 -2.33
CA THR A 90 1.87 6.17 -2.28
C THR A 90 0.74 6.88 -1.58
N LEU A 91 -0.43 6.92 -2.20
CA LEU A 91 -1.64 7.53 -1.67
C LEU A 91 -2.63 6.46 -1.21
N TYR A 92 -3.06 6.57 0.04
CA TYR A 92 -4.08 5.72 0.65
C TYR A 92 -5.27 6.54 1.15
N THR A 93 -6.44 5.92 1.21
CA THR A 93 -7.48 6.39 2.13
C THR A 93 -7.29 5.69 3.47
N LEU A 94 -7.40 6.43 4.55
CA LEU A 94 -7.35 5.91 5.90
C LEU A 94 -8.69 6.17 6.59
N ARG A 95 -9.31 5.12 7.08
CA ARG A 95 -10.53 5.20 7.87
C ARG A 95 -10.29 4.65 9.27
N LEU A 96 -10.72 5.41 10.27
CA LEU A 96 -10.66 5.01 11.67
C LEU A 96 -12.06 4.73 12.20
N ASP A 97 -12.31 3.52 12.65
CA ASP A 97 -13.60 3.10 13.21
C ASP A 97 -13.44 2.80 14.70
N PRO A 98 -14.30 3.37 15.57
CA PRO A 98 -14.24 3.11 17.00
C PRO A 98 -14.77 1.71 17.35
N GLY A 99 -14.32 1.18 18.48
CA GLY A 99 -14.74 -0.10 19.01
C GLY A 99 -13.99 -0.40 20.30
N ARG A 100 -13.94 -1.66 20.71
CA ARG A 100 -13.07 -2.09 21.82
C ARG A 100 -11.62 -1.75 21.51
N GLN A 101 -11.24 -1.95 20.25
CA GLN A 101 -10.02 -1.44 19.65
C GLN A 101 -10.40 -0.54 18.50
N THR A 102 -9.61 0.49 18.24
CA THR A 102 -9.77 1.32 17.05
C THR A 102 -9.27 0.53 15.85
N ILE A 103 -10.09 0.44 14.82
CA ILE A 103 -9.77 -0.26 13.59
C ILE A 103 -9.36 0.78 12.54
N ALA A 104 -8.14 0.66 12.06
CA ALA A 104 -7.61 1.51 11.00
C ALA A 104 -7.60 0.72 9.68
N THR A 105 -8.36 1.18 8.70
CA THR A 105 -8.44 0.57 7.38
C THR A 105 -7.75 1.46 6.37
N LEU A 106 -6.74 0.92 5.69
CA LEU A 106 -6.02 1.58 4.61
C LEU A 106 -6.41 0.96 3.27
N ILE A 107 -6.86 1.79 2.35
CA ILE A 107 -7.17 1.37 0.99
C ILE A 107 -6.26 2.12 0.04
N PHE A 108 -5.51 1.38 -0.77
CA PHE A 108 -4.63 1.94 -1.79
C PHE A 108 -5.44 2.68 -2.86
N ILE A 109 -5.04 3.90 -3.20
CA ILE A 109 -5.65 4.70 -4.27
C ILE A 109 -4.76 4.70 -5.49
N ARG A 110 -3.53 5.18 -5.35
CA ARG A 110 -2.60 5.31 -6.47
C ARG A 110 -1.17 5.40 -6.00
N GLU A 111 -0.27 5.06 -6.91
CA GLU A 111 1.15 5.26 -6.79
C GLU A 111 1.60 6.34 -7.75
N ALA A 112 2.73 7.01 -7.48
CA ALA A 112 3.36 7.90 -8.44
C ALA A 112 3.60 7.18 -9.77
N PHE A 113 3.53 7.91 -10.87
CA PHE A 113 3.72 7.39 -12.24
C PHE A 113 2.62 6.43 -12.72
N GLY A 114 1.45 6.41 -12.07
CA GLY A 114 0.29 5.66 -12.55
C GLY A 114 0.33 4.16 -12.32
N TYR A 115 1.18 3.67 -11.43
CA TYR A 115 1.16 2.26 -11.04
C TYR A 115 -0.14 1.91 -10.31
N ASN A 116 -0.70 0.74 -10.62
CA ASN A 116 -1.96 0.25 -10.07
C ASN A 116 -1.78 -0.54 -8.77
N GLU A 117 -0.56 -0.66 -8.28
CA GLU A 117 -0.22 -1.42 -7.07
C GLU A 117 0.60 -0.56 -6.12
N PRO A 118 0.43 -0.72 -4.80
CA PRO A 118 1.28 -0.02 -3.86
C PRO A 118 2.71 -0.54 -3.97
N LEU A 119 3.65 0.36 -4.26
CA LEU A 119 5.09 0.06 -4.26
C LEU A 119 5.71 0.27 -2.90
N PHE A 120 5.01 0.95 -1.99
CA PHE A 120 5.46 1.13 -0.61
C PHE A 120 5.56 -0.25 0.06
N PRO A 121 6.72 -0.65 0.60
CA PRO A 121 6.89 -1.97 1.19
C PRO A 121 5.93 -2.20 2.36
N GLN A 122 5.32 -3.37 2.40
CA GLN A 122 4.35 -3.74 3.45
C GLN A 122 4.97 -3.66 4.84
N GLU A 123 6.22 -4.09 5.01
CA GLU A 123 6.93 -4.01 6.28
C GLU A 123 7.11 -2.57 6.74
N MET A 124 7.36 -1.65 5.83
CA MET A 124 7.49 -0.23 6.12
C MET A 124 6.15 0.38 6.51
N LEU A 125 5.06 -0.04 5.86
CA LEU A 125 3.71 0.38 6.24
C LEU A 125 3.35 -0.11 7.64
N ASP A 126 3.66 -1.35 7.97
CA ASP A 126 3.45 -1.92 9.30
C ASP A 126 4.23 -1.13 10.36
N LYS A 127 5.47 -0.77 10.05
CA LYS A 127 6.33 0.03 10.94
C LYS A 127 5.77 1.44 11.16
N PHE A 128 5.30 2.09 10.10
CA PHE A 128 4.64 3.39 10.18
C PHE A 128 3.41 3.34 11.09
N MET A 129 2.54 2.35 10.90
CA MET A 129 1.33 2.20 11.71
C MET A 129 1.65 1.89 13.17
N GLN A 130 2.69 1.09 13.42
CA GLN A 130 3.18 0.81 14.78
C GLN A 130 3.72 2.06 15.47
N GLN A 131 4.52 2.84 14.78
CA GLN A 131 5.13 4.04 15.35
C GLN A 131 4.11 5.16 15.59
N LYS A 132 3.18 5.34 14.67
CA LYS A 132 2.21 6.43 14.75
C LYS A 132 0.99 6.11 15.61
N LEU A 133 0.43 4.95 15.47
CA LEU A 133 -0.84 4.58 16.11
C LEU A 133 -0.71 3.43 17.10
N GLU A 134 0.49 2.89 17.30
CA GLU A 134 0.69 1.66 18.08
C GLU A 134 -0.23 0.54 17.57
N ALA A 135 -0.47 0.52 16.26
CA ALA A 135 -1.36 -0.41 15.62
C ALA A 135 -0.61 -1.61 15.04
N HIS A 136 -1.25 -2.75 15.02
CA HIS A 136 -0.73 -3.98 14.42
C HIS A 136 -1.67 -4.47 13.33
N ARG A 137 -1.08 -5.08 12.31
CA ARG A 137 -1.83 -5.59 11.15
C ARG A 137 -2.66 -6.81 11.53
N THR A 138 -3.92 -6.81 11.08
CA THR A 138 -4.85 -7.95 11.21
C THR A 138 -5.26 -8.53 9.86
N LYS A 139 -5.10 -7.76 8.78
CA LYS A 139 -5.36 -8.25 7.41
C LYS A 139 -4.43 -7.64 6.37
#